data_932de48bbbb10ef1db15803baa085dc6
#
_entry.id   932de48bbbb10ef1db15803baa085dc6
#
_cell.length_a   1.000
_cell.length_b   1.000
_cell.length_c   1.000
_cell.angle_alpha   90.00
_cell.angle_beta   90.00
_cell.angle_gamma   90.00
#
_symmetry.space_group_name_H-M   'P 1'
#
loop_
_entity.id
_entity.type
_entity.pdbx_description
1 polymer ?
#
loop_
_entity_poly.entity_id
_entity_poly.type
_entity_poly.pdbx_seq_one_letter_code
_entity_poly.pdbx_strand_id
1 'polypeptide(L)'
;MDLKELYQDIILDHGKSPRNFGKFKEYSHKGKGYNPLCGDKVEVYLKLNDKKKVEDLKFEGSGCAISIASTSIMTESVKGKSFESAKKIIGEFLNMIKNTKEIDSTELNEDQKIKIMSLSGVKQYPMRVKCATLGWHTLISAMDEKKEEINTEVMD
;
A
#
# COMPACT_ATOMS: atom_id res chain seq x y z
N MET A 1 -22.34 -9.28 -4.41
CA MET A 1 -21.60 -8.03 -4.69
C MET A 1 -20.49 -8.34 -5.68
N ASP A 2 -20.46 -7.65 -6.82
CA ASP A 2 -19.38 -7.86 -7.79
C ASP A 2 -18.11 -7.08 -7.39
N LEU A 3 -17.01 -7.34 -8.09
CA LEU A 3 -15.72 -6.71 -7.79
C LEU A 3 -15.77 -5.19 -7.97
N LYS A 4 -16.56 -4.69 -8.91
CA LYS A 4 -16.67 -3.25 -9.14
C LYS A 4 -17.32 -2.55 -7.94
N GLU A 5 -18.41 -3.12 -7.43
CA GLU A 5 -19.10 -2.58 -6.24
C GLU A 5 -18.20 -2.66 -5.02
N LEU A 6 -17.50 -3.78 -4.87
CA LEU A 6 -16.58 -3.99 -3.75
C LEU A 6 -15.43 -2.99 -3.80
N TYR A 7 -14.87 -2.74 -4.99
CA TYR A 7 -13.83 -1.73 -5.19
C TYR A 7 -14.31 -0.36 -4.73
N GLN A 8 -15.51 0.05 -5.17
CA GLN A 8 -16.08 1.35 -4.81
C GLN A 8 -16.28 1.46 -3.29
N ASP A 9 -16.83 0.43 -2.67
CA ASP A 9 -17.09 0.43 -1.22
C ASP A 9 -15.79 0.52 -0.42
N ILE A 10 -14.77 -0.21 -0.83
CA ILE A 10 -13.48 -0.21 -0.15
C ILE A 10 -12.78 1.15 -0.27
N ILE A 11 -12.82 1.75 -1.46
CA ILE A 11 -12.25 3.08 -1.67
C ILE A 11 -12.96 4.12 -0.79
N LEU A 12 -14.28 4.07 -0.71
CA LEU A 12 -15.03 4.99 0.14
C LEU A 12 -14.71 4.79 1.61
N ASP A 13 -14.70 3.55 2.08
CA ASP A 13 -14.46 3.24 3.49
C ASP A 13 -13.04 3.62 3.92
N HIS A 14 -12.04 3.09 3.25
CA HIS A 14 -10.64 3.33 3.60
C HIS A 14 -10.17 4.74 3.25
N GLY A 15 -10.79 5.36 2.27
CA GLY A 15 -10.49 6.74 1.91
C GLY A 15 -10.98 7.74 2.96
N LYS A 16 -12.12 7.47 3.58
CA LYS A 16 -12.68 8.32 4.64
C LYS A 16 -12.09 8.02 6.00
N SER A 17 -11.82 6.75 6.28
CA SER A 17 -11.39 6.28 7.59
C SER A 17 -10.17 5.38 7.44
N PRO A 18 -9.04 5.94 7.00
CA PRO A 18 -7.84 5.13 6.80
C PRO A 18 -7.35 4.52 8.11
N ARG A 19 -6.97 3.24 8.03
CA ARG A 19 -6.42 2.50 9.17
C ARG A 19 -4.95 2.82 9.30
N ASN A 20 -4.44 2.80 10.53
CA ASN A 20 -3.04 3.06 10.82
C ASN A 20 -2.56 4.41 10.27
N PHE A 21 -3.43 5.40 10.29
CA PHE A 21 -3.13 6.74 9.84
C PHE A 21 -2.46 7.53 10.95
N GLY A 22 -1.36 8.21 10.64
CA GLY A 22 -0.61 9.00 11.60
C GLY A 22 0.89 8.76 11.44
N LYS A 23 1.64 9.20 12.44
CA LYS A 23 3.09 9.00 12.46
C LYS A 23 3.55 8.59 13.84
N PHE A 24 4.76 8.06 13.93
CA PHE A 24 5.42 7.74 15.18
C PHE A 24 6.45 8.80 15.52
N LYS A 25 6.67 9.03 16.80
CA LYS A 25 7.83 9.81 17.26
C LYS A 25 9.13 9.06 16.99
N GLU A 26 9.09 7.74 17.21
CA GLU A 26 10.24 6.88 17.00
C GLU A 26 9.86 5.78 16.00
N TYR A 27 10.70 5.58 15.01
CA TYR A 27 10.51 4.56 14.00
C TYR A 27 11.89 4.06 13.54
N SER A 28 11.93 2.85 12.99
CA SER A 28 13.17 2.31 12.46
C SER A 28 13.39 2.70 11.00
N HIS A 29 12.30 2.83 10.24
CA HIS A 29 12.35 3.09 8.80
C HIS A 29 11.29 4.10 8.41
N LYS A 30 11.58 4.90 7.40
CA LYS A 30 10.65 5.87 6.83
C LYS A 30 10.82 5.94 5.32
N GLY A 31 9.72 6.05 4.61
CA GLY A 31 9.71 6.27 3.17
C GLY A 31 8.80 7.42 2.79
N LYS A 32 9.12 8.08 1.68
CA LYS A 32 8.29 9.14 1.11
C LYS A 32 7.99 8.83 -0.33
N GLY A 33 6.76 9.10 -0.74
CA GLY A 33 6.32 8.89 -2.11
C GLY A 33 5.51 10.07 -2.62
N TYR A 34 5.60 10.30 -3.91
CA TYR A 34 4.91 11.39 -4.58
C TYR A 34 4.41 10.94 -5.95
N ASN A 35 3.14 11.22 -6.23
CA ASN A 35 2.54 11.03 -7.55
C ASN A 35 2.12 12.41 -8.07
N PRO A 36 2.95 13.06 -8.91
CA PRO A 36 2.66 14.42 -9.36
C PRO A 36 1.42 14.52 -10.25
N LEU A 37 1.05 13.44 -10.92
CA LEU A 37 -0.11 13.44 -11.81
C LEU A 37 -1.40 13.77 -11.07
N CYS A 38 -1.56 13.22 -9.85
CA CYS A 38 -2.74 13.44 -9.02
C CYS A 38 -2.46 14.28 -7.77
N GLY A 39 -1.21 14.68 -7.55
CA GLY A 39 -0.82 15.42 -6.36
C GLY A 39 -0.80 14.57 -5.09
N ASP A 40 -0.74 13.25 -5.21
CA ASP A 40 -0.72 12.37 -4.06
C ASP A 40 0.65 12.39 -3.38
N LYS A 41 0.63 12.46 -2.05
CA LYS A 41 1.84 12.37 -1.22
C LYS A 41 1.61 11.36 -0.13
N VAL A 42 2.61 10.52 0.14
CA VAL A 42 2.54 9.49 1.17
C VAL A 42 3.85 9.45 1.94
N GLU A 43 3.77 9.38 3.25
CA GLU A 43 4.90 9.09 4.13
C GLU A 43 4.55 7.83 4.92
N VAL A 44 5.45 6.85 4.89
CA VAL A 44 5.25 5.58 5.59
C VAL A 44 6.28 5.47 6.71
N TYR A 45 5.82 5.12 7.90
CA TYR A 45 6.65 4.95 9.10
C TYR A 45 6.57 3.51 9.56
N LEU A 46 7.70 2.89 9.77
CA LEU A 46 7.81 1.47 10.03
C LEU A 46 8.60 1.23 11.31
N LYS A 47 8.10 0.33 12.16
CA LYS A 47 8.84 -0.19 13.30
C LYS A 47 9.16 -1.66 13.06
N LEU A 48 10.41 -1.94 12.72
CA LEU A 48 10.91 -3.31 12.65
C LEU A 48 11.52 -3.67 13.99
N ASN A 49 11.20 -4.87 14.49
CA ASN A 49 11.81 -5.35 15.71
C ASN A 49 13.11 -6.11 15.42
N ASP A 50 13.78 -6.60 16.46
CA ASP A 50 15.06 -7.32 16.34
C ASP A 50 14.96 -8.61 15.52
N LYS A 51 13.76 -9.16 15.39
CA LYS A 51 13.50 -10.37 14.60
C LYS A 51 13.11 -10.07 13.18
N LYS A 52 13.26 -8.85 12.73
CA LYS A 52 12.87 -8.38 11.40
C LYS A 52 11.39 -8.60 11.11
N LYS A 53 10.56 -8.31 12.09
CA LYS A 53 9.12 -8.36 11.97
C LYS A 53 8.57 -6.93 11.95
N VAL A 54 7.57 -6.68 11.11
CA VAL A 54 6.86 -5.39 11.08
C VAL A 54 5.99 -5.32 12.32
N GLU A 55 6.55 -4.79 13.39
CA GLU A 55 5.86 -4.68 14.67
C GLU A 55 4.70 -3.71 14.60
N ASP A 56 4.93 -2.57 13.95
CA ASP A 56 3.90 -1.57 13.73
C ASP A 56 4.22 -0.77 12.50
N LEU A 57 3.19 -0.10 11.97
CA LEU A 57 3.26 0.57 10.68
C LEU A 57 2.19 1.65 10.64
N LYS A 58 2.56 2.86 10.28
CA LYS A 58 1.62 3.96 10.09
C LYS A 58 1.98 4.73 8.83
N PHE A 59 1.01 5.48 8.34
CA PHE A 59 1.26 6.38 7.21
C PHE A 59 0.51 7.69 7.39
N GLU A 60 1.04 8.72 6.77
CA GLU A 60 0.33 9.97 6.54
C GLU A 60 0.30 10.21 5.04
N GLY A 61 -0.71 10.88 4.57
CA GLY A 61 -0.81 11.17 3.16
C GLY A 61 -1.92 12.14 2.84
N SER A 62 -1.83 12.71 1.66
CA SER A 62 -2.86 13.59 1.08
C SER A 62 -2.97 13.27 -0.40
N GLY A 63 -4.11 13.59 -0.97
CA GLY A 63 -4.36 13.31 -2.38
C GLY A 63 -5.68 12.61 -2.57
N CYS A 64 -5.79 11.78 -3.62
CA CYS A 64 -7.06 11.14 -3.95
C CYS A 64 -7.40 9.99 -3.01
N ALA A 65 -8.69 9.66 -2.97
CA ALA A 65 -9.19 8.56 -2.14
C ALA A 65 -8.56 7.22 -2.47
N ILE A 66 -8.21 6.99 -3.73
CA ILE A 66 -7.59 5.73 -4.17
C ILE A 66 -6.21 5.55 -3.52
N SER A 67 -5.41 6.61 -3.49
CA SER A 67 -4.09 6.58 -2.87
C SER A 67 -4.19 6.28 -1.37
N ILE A 68 -5.07 6.99 -0.68
CA ILE A 68 -5.26 6.83 0.77
C ILE A 68 -5.82 5.44 1.09
N ALA A 69 -6.84 5.00 0.36
CA ALA A 69 -7.46 3.71 0.60
C ALA A 69 -6.51 2.55 0.34
N SER A 70 -5.77 2.60 -0.76
CA SER A 70 -4.81 1.55 -1.08
C SER A 70 -3.70 1.45 -0.03
N THR A 71 -3.17 2.58 0.41
CA THR A 71 -2.14 2.60 1.45
C THR A 71 -2.69 2.08 2.78
N SER A 72 -3.92 2.44 3.12
CA SER A 72 -4.60 1.92 4.31
C SER A 72 -4.70 0.40 4.28
N ILE A 73 -5.14 -0.16 3.17
CA ILE A 73 -5.26 -1.62 2.99
C ILE A 73 -3.88 -2.28 3.10
N MET A 74 -2.87 -1.68 2.52
CA MET A 74 -1.48 -2.14 2.64
C MET A 74 -1.07 -2.27 4.10
N THR A 75 -1.33 -1.25 4.91
CA THR A 75 -0.92 -1.27 6.31
C THR A 75 -1.58 -2.42 7.09
N GLU A 76 -2.84 -2.66 6.83
CA GLU A 76 -3.56 -3.78 7.46
C GLU A 76 -3.00 -5.13 7.03
N SER A 77 -2.57 -5.24 5.78
CA SER A 77 -2.11 -6.50 5.20
C SER A 77 -0.69 -6.85 5.63
N VAL A 78 0.14 -5.85 5.91
CA VAL A 78 1.57 -6.04 6.18
C VAL A 78 1.89 -6.00 7.67
N LYS A 79 1.11 -5.31 8.48
CA LYS A 79 1.34 -5.20 9.91
C LYS A 79 1.39 -6.57 10.56
N GLY A 80 2.40 -6.80 11.37
CA GLY A 80 2.59 -8.08 12.06
C GLY A 80 3.28 -9.16 11.24
N LYS A 81 3.60 -8.90 9.98
CA LYS A 81 4.29 -9.86 9.12
C LYS A 81 5.80 -9.71 9.25
N SER A 82 6.54 -10.78 8.90
CA SER A 82 7.98 -10.69 8.80
C SER A 82 8.36 -9.77 7.63
N PHE A 83 9.59 -9.29 7.63
CA PHE A 83 10.14 -8.48 6.54
C PHE A 83 9.99 -9.20 5.19
N GLU A 84 10.33 -10.50 5.15
CA GLU A 84 10.22 -11.30 3.93
C GLU A 84 8.77 -11.49 3.48
N SER A 85 7.88 -11.79 4.42
CA SER A 85 6.45 -11.94 4.11
C SER A 85 5.86 -10.64 3.59
N ALA A 86 6.22 -9.52 4.20
CA ALA A 86 5.77 -8.20 3.77
C ALA A 86 6.21 -7.92 2.34
N LYS A 87 7.48 -8.17 2.01
CA LYS A 87 7.98 -7.99 0.64
C LYS A 87 7.27 -8.88 -0.36
N LYS A 88 6.97 -10.11 0.03
CA LYS A 88 6.23 -11.04 -0.82
C LYS A 88 4.82 -10.54 -1.12
N ILE A 89 4.11 -10.09 -0.09
CA ILE A 89 2.75 -9.54 -0.25
C ILE A 89 2.78 -8.32 -1.17
N ILE A 90 3.72 -7.42 -0.97
CA ILE A 90 3.86 -6.22 -1.80
C ILE A 90 4.14 -6.60 -3.25
N GLY A 91 5.05 -7.55 -3.46
CA GLY A 91 5.40 -8.03 -4.81
C GLY A 91 4.20 -8.66 -5.51
N GLU A 92 3.41 -9.45 -4.80
CA GLU A 92 2.21 -10.06 -5.36
C GLU A 92 1.16 -9.02 -5.73
N PHE A 93 0.98 -8.00 -4.88
CA PHE A 93 0.07 -6.89 -5.19
C PHE A 93 0.48 -6.16 -6.45
N LEU A 94 1.74 -5.76 -6.54
CA LEU A 94 2.24 -5.04 -7.70
C LEU A 94 2.13 -5.88 -8.98
N ASN A 95 2.39 -7.18 -8.88
CA ASN A 95 2.27 -8.09 -9.99
C ASN A 95 0.81 -8.27 -10.44
N MET A 96 -0.10 -8.34 -9.50
CA MET A 96 -1.55 -8.39 -9.79
C MET A 96 -1.99 -7.16 -10.56
N ILE A 97 -1.54 -5.98 -10.14
CA ILE A 97 -1.89 -4.73 -10.80
C ILE A 97 -1.27 -4.66 -12.20
N LYS A 98 -0.05 -5.13 -12.36
CA LYS A 98 0.69 -5.03 -13.63
C LYS A 98 0.33 -6.12 -14.63
N ASN A 99 0.14 -7.36 -14.17
CA ASN A 99 0.07 -8.55 -15.01
C ASN A 99 -1.18 -9.43 -14.87
N THR A 100 -2.22 -8.96 -14.24
CA THR A 100 -3.46 -9.73 -14.02
C THR A 100 -3.29 -11.06 -13.26
N LYS A 101 -2.19 -11.27 -12.58
CA LYS A 101 -2.03 -12.43 -11.71
C LYS A 101 -2.85 -12.27 -10.43
N GLU A 102 -3.46 -13.36 -9.99
CA GLU A 102 -4.16 -13.37 -8.72
C GLU A 102 -3.17 -13.45 -7.56
N ILE A 103 -3.57 -12.94 -6.42
CA ILE A 103 -2.79 -13.07 -5.20
C ILE A 103 -2.93 -14.46 -4.66
N ASP A 104 -1.80 -15.11 -4.42
CA ASP A 104 -1.71 -16.49 -3.97
C ASP A 104 -0.99 -16.63 -2.63
N SER A 105 -0.91 -15.55 -1.86
CA SER A 105 -0.21 -15.59 -0.58
C SER A 105 -1.04 -16.32 0.48
N THR A 106 -0.45 -17.34 1.08
CA THR A 106 -1.04 -18.06 2.22
C THR A 106 -0.95 -17.25 3.51
N GLU A 107 -0.23 -16.14 3.48
CA GLU A 107 -0.01 -15.31 4.66
C GLU A 107 -1.10 -14.27 4.90
N LEU A 108 -2.03 -14.15 3.94
CA LEU A 108 -3.17 -13.24 4.06
C LEU A 108 -4.41 -14.04 4.44
N ASN A 109 -5.24 -13.47 5.31
CA ASN A 109 -6.55 -14.07 5.58
C ASN A 109 -7.51 -13.73 4.42
N GLU A 110 -8.69 -14.35 4.42
CA GLU A 110 -9.66 -14.18 3.34
C GLU A 110 -10.11 -12.73 3.19
N ASP A 111 -10.34 -12.02 4.29
CA ASP A 111 -10.75 -10.62 4.24
C ASP A 111 -9.68 -9.74 3.60
N GLN A 112 -8.42 -9.95 3.97
CA GLN A 112 -7.29 -9.22 3.40
C GLN A 112 -7.15 -9.51 1.91
N LYS A 113 -7.26 -10.78 1.51
CA LYS A 113 -7.21 -11.17 0.08
C LYS A 113 -8.30 -10.48 -0.72
N ILE A 114 -9.53 -10.50 -0.21
CA ILE A 114 -10.67 -9.88 -0.89
C ILE A 114 -10.43 -8.39 -1.09
N LYS A 115 -9.98 -7.70 -0.05
CA LYS A 115 -9.69 -6.26 -0.14
C LYS A 115 -8.60 -5.96 -1.15
N ILE A 116 -7.52 -6.72 -1.12
CA ILE A 116 -6.42 -6.52 -2.06
C ILE A 116 -6.87 -6.82 -3.49
N MET A 117 -7.59 -7.92 -3.69
CA MET A 117 -8.09 -8.28 -5.01
C MET A 117 -9.08 -7.26 -5.56
N SER A 118 -9.86 -6.64 -4.68
CA SER A 118 -10.81 -5.60 -5.10
C SER A 118 -10.08 -4.37 -5.65
N LEU A 119 -8.87 -4.07 -5.18
CA LEU A 119 -8.07 -2.97 -5.69
C LEU A 119 -7.69 -3.15 -7.17
N SER A 120 -7.80 -4.38 -7.70
CA SER A 120 -7.56 -4.63 -9.12
C SER A 120 -8.54 -3.86 -10.01
N GLY A 121 -9.66 -3.39 -9.46
CA GLY A 121 -10.60 -2.52 -10.16
C GLY A 121 -9.97 -1.24 -10.70
N VAL A 122 -8.86 -0.81 -10.12
CA VAL A 122 -8.13 0.38 -10.58
C VAL A 122 -7.59 0.22 -12.01
N LYS A 123 -7.43 -1.02 -12.49
CA LYS A 123 -6.94 -1.29 -13.84
C LYS A 123 -7.85 -0.71 -14.92
N GLN A 124 -9.13 -0.50 -14.61
CA GLN A 124 -10.07 0.14 -15.52
C GLN A 124 -9.82 1.64 -15.66
N TYR A 125 -8.97 2.19 -14.80
CA TYR A 125 -8.63 3.60 -14.77
C TYR A 125 -7.11 3.74 -14.83
N PRO A 126 -6.49 3.61 -16.02
CA PRO A 126 -5.02 3.57 -16.13
C PRO A 126 -4.30 4.73 -15.47
N MET A 127 -4.90 5.93 -15.48
CA MET A 127 -4.29 7.08 -14.84
C MET A 127 -4.28 6.97 -13.30
N ARG A 128 -5.11 6.10 -12.74
CA ARG A 128 -5.22 5.92 -11.29
C ARG A 128 -4.37 4.75 -10.77
N VAL A 129 -3.78 3.97 -11.65
CA VAL A 129 -2.92 2.85 -11.25
C VAL A 129 -1.77 3.35 -10.39
N LYS A 130 -1.16 4.47 -10.76
CA LYS A 130 -0.07 5.06 -9.98
C LYS A 130 -0.54 5.53 -8.60
N CYS A 131 -1.78 5.97 -8.48
CA CYS A 131 -2.36 6.31 -7.18
C CYS A 131 -2.46 5.08 -6.28
N ALA A 132 -2.88 3.96 -6.84
CA ALA A 132 -3.07 2.72 -6.07
C ALA A 132 -1.74 2.08 -5.66
N THR A 133 -0.67 2.27 -6.44
CA THR A 133 0.62 1.62 -6.19
C THR A 133 1.59 2.47 -5.37
N LEU A 134 1.35 3.77 -5.26
CA LEU A 134 2.27 4.70 -4.61
C LEU A 134 2.68 4.27 -3.20
N GLY A 135 1.72 3.96 -2.33
CA GLY A 135 2.01 3.57 -0.95
C GLY A 135 2.84 2.29 -0.87
N TRP A 136 2.56 1.34 -1.75
CA TRP A 136 3.27 0.05 -1.80
C TRP A 136 4.73 0.22 -2.21
N HIS A 137 5.00 1.04 -3.22
CA HIS A 137 6.38 1.39 -3.61
C HIS A 137 7.09 2.16 -2.50
N THR A 138 6.36 3.04 -1.82
CA THR A 138 6.92 3.82 -0.72
C THR A 138 7.34 2.92 0.44
N LEU A 139 6.53 1.89 0.74
CA LEU A 139 6.88 0.94 1.79
C LEU A 139 8.13 0.13 1.43
N ILE A 140 8.25 -0.34 0.19
CA ILE A 140 9.47 -1.04 -0.26
C ILE A 140 10.69 -0.13 -0.08
N SER A 141 10.56 1.13 -0.48
CA SER A 141 11.64 2.11 -0.32
C SER A 141 12.05 2.27 1.13
N ALA A 142 11.07 2.35 2.03
CA ALA A 142 11.34 2.43 3.47
C ALA A 142 12.06 1.19 3.97
N MET A 143 11.59 0.01 3.57
CA MET A 143 12.17 -1.27 3.98
C MET A 143 13.61 -1.43 3.48
N ASP A 144 13.90 -0.93 2.29
CA ASP A 144 15.23 -0.98 1.69
C ASP A 144 16.10 0.20 2.11
N GLU A 145 15.62 1.02 3.03
CA GLU A 145 16.31 2.19 3.59
C GLU A 145 16.78 3.19 2.53
N LYS A 146 16.03 3.32 1.45
CA LYS A 146 16.32 4.32 0.42
C LYS A 146 15.92 5.70 0.93
N LYS A 147 16.83 6.65 0.80
CA LYS A 147 16.61 8.02 1.29
C LYS A 147 15.85 8.90 0.30
N GLU A 148 15.79 8.49 -0.95
CA GLU A 148 15.16 9.28 -1.99
C GLU A 148 13.65 9.10 -1.98
N GLU A 149 12.93 10.17 -2.30
CA GLU A 149 11.48 10.13 -2.47
C GLU A 149 11.14 9.32 -3.72
N ILE A 150 10.16 8.42 -3.58
CA ILE A 150 9.61 7.69 -4.72
C ILE A 150 8.75 8.68 -5.53
N ASN A 151 9.01 8.76 -6.84
CA ASN A 151 8.23 9.59 -7.75
C ASN A 151 7.68 8.71 -8.87
N THR A 152 6.34 8.61 -8.94
CA THR A 152 5.68 7.71 -9.90
C THR A 152 5.91 8.08 -11.35
N GLU A 153 6.29 9.33 -11.66
CA GLU A 153 6.54 9.75 -13.03
C GLU A 153 7.87 9.25 -13.58
N VAL A 154 8.80 8.85 -12.69
CA VAL A 154 10.10 8.30 -13.10
C VAL A 154 10.19 6.79 -12.87
N MET A 155 9.08 6.17 -12.51
CA MET A 155 9.00 4.71 -12.30
C MET A 155 8.37 4.05 -13.51
N ASP A 156 8.84 2.87 -13.82
CA ASP A 156 8.28 2.04 -14.90
C ASP A 156 6.99 1.34 -14.47
#